data_3234bd61511bb95487eae1001c3ba02a
#
_entry.id   3234bd61511bb95487eae1001c3ba02a
#
_cell.length_a   1.000
_cell.length_b   1.000
_cell.length_c   1.000
_cell.angle_alpha   90.00
_cell.angle_beta   90.00
_cell.angle_gamma   90.00
#
_symmetry.space_group_name_H-M   'P 1'
#
loop_
_entity.id
_entity.type
_entity.pdbx_description
1 polymer ?
#
loop_
_entity_poly.entity_id
_entity_poly.type
_entity_poly.pdbx_seq_one_letter_code
_entity_poly.pdbx_strand_id
1 'polypeptide(L)'
;DQARPGQTLVASGHIGYSAAGYALLKKFGRTGVPAEFDPMLRAHCSTILTPGRGFVARSAGVTAMTDNSDGLVHDLYVMAKKSAVTINLDSAALQPDDLLVQAAELVGADPWEFILSGGEDHTLIGTTFSPPPTGFVEIGTVVRHNSMGAVTLDRAAPPYTYGWESY
;
A
#
# COMPACT_ATOMS: atom_id res chain seq x y z
N ASP A 1 0.74 -14.93 7.72
CA ASP A 1 -0.27 -16.01 7.75
C ASP A 1 -1.04 -16.14 9.07
N GLN A 2 -1.34 -15.01 9.72
CA GLN A 2 -2.16 -14.97 10.94
C GLN A 2 -3.18 -13.82 10.91
N ALA A 3 -3.57 -13.35 9.74
CA ALA A 3 -4.69 -12.43 9.63
C ALA A 3 -5.99 -13.16 10.01
N ARG A 4 -6.84 -12.51 10.82
CA ARG A 4 -8.08 -13.10 11.34
C ARG A 4 -9.27 -12.19 11.08
N PRO A 5 -10.44 -12.75 10.75
CA PRO A 5 -11.67 -11.97 10.61
C PRO A 5 -11.95 -11.09 11.85
N GLY A 6 -12.35 -9.86 11.62
CA GLY A 6 -12.58 -8.85 12.65
C GLY A 6 -11.39 -7.98 12.99
N GLN A 7 -10.21 -8.25 12.42
CA GLN A 7 -9.06 -7.37 12.56
C GLN A 7 -9.17 -6.15 11.65
N THR A 8 -8.55 -5.06 12.09
CA THR A 8 -8.27 -3.88 11.28
C THR A 8 -7.01 -4.11 10.47
N LEU A 9 -7.00 -3.67 9.20
CA LEU A 9 -5.82 -3.58 8.37
C LEU A 9 -5.19 -2.20 8.55
N VAL A 10 -3.90 -2.16 8.88
CA VAL A 10 -3.15 -0.93 9.14
C VAL A 10 -1.92 -0.85 8.26
N ALA A 11 -1.55 0.36 7.85
CA ALA A 11 -0.35 0.62 7.07
C ALA A 11 0.44 1.82 7.60
N SER A 12 1.74 1.80 7.36
CA SER A 12 2.65 2.90 7.72
C SER A 12 3.20 3.57 6.47
N GLY A 13 3.27 4.90 6.47
CA GLY A 13 3.87 5.65 5.34
C GLY A 13 2.90 5.92 4.20
N HIS A 14 3.42 6.48 3.12
CA HIS A 14 2.66 6.80 1.91
C HIS A 14 2.62 5.60 0.97
N ILE A 15 1.46 5.31 0.39
CA ILE A 15 1.25 4.26 -0.60
C ILE A 15 1.08 4.90 -1.97
N GLY A 16 1.77 4.37 -2.99
CA GLY A 16 1.73 4.86 -4.37
C GLY A 16 2.78 5.90 -4.72
N TYR A 17 3.50 6.43 -3.74
CA TYR A 17 4.50 7.48 -3.99
C TYR A 17 5.70 6.97 -4.80
N SER A 18 6.18 5.76 -4.55
CA SER A 18 7.29 5.19 -5.32
C SER A 18 6.92 5.00 -6.79
N ALA A 19 5.75 4.43 -7.06
CA ALA A 19 5.26 4.24 -8.43
C ALA A 19 5.05 5.57 -9.18
N ALA A 20 4.50 6.59 -8.50
CA ALA A 20 4.36 7.93 -9.06
C ALA A 20 5.74 8.57 -9.34
N GLY A 21 6.70 8.42 -8.42
CA GLY A 21 8.08 8.89 -8.60
C GLY A 21 8.75 8.26 -9.81
N TYR A 22 8.60 6.96 -10.00
CA TYR A 22 9.08 6.26 -11.20
C TYR A 22 8.44 6.78 -12.48
N ALA A 23 7.11 6.95 -12.49
CA ALA A 23 6.38 7.43 -13.66
C ALA A 23 6.82 8.86 -14.05
N LEU A 24 7.03 9.74 -13.07
CA LEU A 24 7.56 11.08 -13.28
C LEU A 24 8.99 11.05 -13.86
N LEU A 25 9.87 10.23 -13.30
CA LEU A 25 11.24 10.05 -13.80
C LEU A 25 11.26 9.52 -15.22
N LYS A 26 10.42 8.55 -15.53
CA LYS A 26 10.30 7.97 -16.88
C LYS A 26 9.84 9.00 -17.90
N LYS A 27 8.92 9.91 -17.52
CA LYS A 27 8.37 10.92 -18.42
C LYS A 27 9.30 12.13 -18.60
N PHE A 28 9.86 12.66 -17.52
CA PHE A 28 10.58 13.94 -17.51
C PHE A 28 12.09 13.82 -17.37
N GLY A 29 12.59 12.64 -17.08
CA GLY A 29 13.99 12.45 -16.70
C GLY A 29 14.31 13.07 -15.34
N ARG A 30 15.53 12.82 -14.84
CA ARG A 30 15.92 13.19 -13.46
C ARG A 30 15.90 14.70 -13.18
N THR A 31 16.17 15.52 -14.18
CA THR A 31 16.27 16.99 -14.04
C THR A 31 15.00 17.73 -14.49
N GLY A 32 14.04 17.03 -15.07
CA GLY A 32 12.83 17.63 -15.61
C GLY A 32 11.61 17.53 -14.70
N VAL A 33 11.71 16.80 -13.59
CA VAL A 33 10.60 16.67 -12.64
C VAL A 33 10.50 17.95 -11.80
N PRO A 34 9.30 18.57 -11.68
CA PRO A 34 9.10 19.72 -10.81
C PRO A 34 9.42 19.42 -9.34
N ALA A 35 9.97 20.41 -8.63
CA ALA A 35 10.53 20.22 -7.29
C ALA A 35 9.49 19.80 -6.23
N GLU A 36 8.22 20.14 -6.40
CA GLU A 36 7.13 19.73 -5.52
C GLU A 36 6.97 18.20 -5.41
N PHE A 37 7.38 17.45 -6.44
CA PHE A 37 7.33 15.98 -6.45
C PHE A 37 8.59 15.31 -5.88
N ASP A 38 9.52 16.06 -5.30
CA ASP A 38 10.72 15.50 -4.65
C ASP A 38 10.41 14.40 -3.60
N PRO A 39 9.31 14.46 -2.82
CA PRO A 39 8.93 13.36 -1.93
C PRO A 39 8.70 12.03 -2.66
N MET A 40 8.11 12.05 -3.87
CA MET A 40 7.87 10.85 -4.67
C MET A 40 9.16 10.32 -5.30
N LEU A 41 10.03 11.22 -5.77
CA LEU A 41 11.35 10.83 -6.28
C LEU A 41 12.18 10.16 -5.17
N ARG A 42 12.14 10.69 -3.96
CA ARG A 42 12.82 10.10 -2.80
C ARG A 42 12.21 8.75 -2.42
N ALA A 43 10.88 8.62 -2.45
CA ALA A 43 10.22 7.35 -2.19
C ALA A 43 10.71 6.26 -3.14
N HIS A 44 10.93 6.58 -4.42
CA HIS A 44 11.42 5.62 -5.41
C HIS A 44 12.94 5.42 -5.37
N CYS A 45 13.72 6.50 -5.35
CA CYS A 45 15.18 6.42 -5.52
C CYS A 45 15.95 6.18 -4.22
N SER A 46 15.37 6.47 -3.07
CA SER A 46 16.06 6.51 -1.78
C SER A 46 15.10 6.25 -0.63
N THR A 47 14.38 5.12 -0.73
CA THR A 47 13.39 4.72 0.27
C THR A 47 14.02 4.66 1.66
N ILE A 48 13.50 5.47 2.59
CA ILE A 48 13.97 5.48 3.98
C ILE A 48 13.10 4.53 4.79
N LEU A 49 13.67 3.37 5.10
CA LEU A 49 13.06 2.44 6.03
C LEU A 49 13.26 2.95 7.47
N THR A 50 12.18 2.98 8.25
CA THR A 50 12.26 3.31 9.68
C THR A 50 12.64 2.06 10.47
N PRO A 51 13.89 1.98 11.01
CA PRO A 51 14.31 0.82 11.79
C PRO A 51 13.38 0.58 12.98
N GLY A 52 13.11 -0.70 13.28
CA GLY A 52 12.29 -1.08 14.43
C GLY A 52 10.79 -0.94 14.25
N ARG A 53 10.28 -0.44 13.12
CA ARG A 53 8.83 -0.29 12.89
C ARG A 53 8.07 -1.62 13.03
N GLY A 54 8.60 -2.71 12.48
CA GLY A 54 8.03 -4.05 12.66
C GLY A 54 8.01 -4.53 14.11
N PHE A 55 9.03 -4.18 14.90
CA PHE A 55 9.06 -4.48 16.33
C PHE A 55 7.98 -3.69 17.09
N VAL A 56 7.83 -2.40 16.81
CA VAL A 56 6.77 -1.56 17.39
C VAL A 56 5.39 -2.12 17.04
N ALA A 57 5.16 -2.45 15.78
CA ALA A 57 3.91 -3.04 15.31
C ALA A 57 3.59 -4.35 16.05
N ARG A 58 4.56 -5.27 16.12
CA ARG A 58 4.40 -6.54 16.83
C ARG A 58 4.10 -6.33 18.32
N SER A 59 4.83 -5.44 18.99
CA SER A 59 4.63 -5.14 20.41
C SER A 59 3.25 -4.52 20.67
N ALA A 60 2.67 -3.83 19.70
CA ALA A 60 1.33 -3.27 19.76
C ALA A 60 0.22 -4.26 19.37
N GLY A 61 0.55 -5.53 19.12
CA GLY A 61 -0.44 -6.58 18.85
C GLY A 61 -0.74 -6.84 17.38
N VAL A 62 0.09 -6.36 16.45
CA VAL A 62 -0.02 -6.73 15.03
C VAL A 62 0.35 -8.20 14.86
N THR A 63 -0.51 -9.00 14.23
CA THR A 63 -0.39 -10.46 14.16
C THR A 63 0.09 -10.98 12.80
N ALA A 64 -0.28 -10.32 11.71
CA ALA A 64 0.24 -10.60 10.37
C ALA A 64 0.84 -9.31 9.80
N MET A 65 1.96 -9.42 9.11
CA MET A 65 2.65 -8.28 8.51
C MET A 65 3.22 -8.66 7.16
N THR A 66 3.22 -7.72 6.25
CA THR A 66 3.94 -7.72 4.97
C THR A 66 4.40 -6.29 4.68
N ASP A 67 5.35 -6.14 3.77
CA ASP A 67 5.63 -4.85 3.15
C ASP A 67 4.84 -4.68 1.84
N ASN A 68 4.84 -3.47 1.30
CA ASN A 68 4.28 -3.15 -0.01
C ASN A 68 5.45 -3.00 -1.01
N SER A 69 5.93 -4.13 -1.51
CA SER A 69 7.03 -4.20 -2.49
C SER A 69 6.55 -4.49 -3.90
N ASP A 70 5.59 -5.39 -4.04
CA ASP A 70 5.12 -5.89 -5.33
C ASP A 70 3.75 -5.31 -5.73
N GLY A 71 3.21 -4.42 -4.92
CA GLY A 71 1.91 -3.77 -5.11
C GLY A 71 0.91 -4.14 -4.03
N LEU A 72 0.17 -3.13 -3.57
CA LEU A 72 -0.71 -3.27 -2.40
C LEU A 72 -1.68 -4.46 -2.53
N VAL A 73 -2.40 -4.54 -3.66
CA VAL A 73 -3.38 -5.62 -3.89
C VAL A 73 -2.68 -6.96 -4.02
N HIS A 74 -1.52 -7.02 -4.67
CA HIS A 74 -0.75 -8.24 -4.83
C HIS A 74 -0.25 -8.78 -3.48
N ASP A 75 0.41 -7.97 -2.67
CA ASP A 75 0.98 -8.38 -1.39
C ASP A 75 -0.11 -8.77 -0.38
N LEU A 76 -1.21 -8.01 -0.37
CA LEU A 76 -2.37 -8.34 0.44
C LEU A 76 -3.09 -9.62 -0.04
N TYR A 77 -3.11 -9.91 -1.34
CA TYR A 77 -3.65 -11.17 -1.84
C TYR A 77 -2.85 -12.37 -1.34
N VAL A 78 -1.51 -12.26 -1.31
CA VAL A 78 -0.64 -13.30 -0.74
C VAL A 78 -0.95 -13.51 0.75
N MET A 79 -1.12 -12.42 1.52
CA MET A 79 -1.50 -12.49 2.94
C MET A 79 -2.88 -13.10 3.12
N ALA A 80 -3.87 -12.67 2.35
CA ALA A 80 -5.26 -13.15 2.40
C ALA A 80 -5.34 -14.64 2.09
N LYS A 81 -4.65 -15.09 1.04
CA LYS A 81 -4.58 -16.50 0.63
C LYS A 81 -3.95 -17.38 1.71
N LYS A 82 -2.82 -16.97 2.29
CA LYS A 82 -2.13 -17.72 3.36
C LYS A 82 -2.93 -17.78 4.65
N SER A 83 -3.81 -16.81 4.88
CA SER A 83 -4.64 -16.71 6.09
C SER A 83 -6.08 -17.21 5.88
N ALA A 84 -6.47 -17.58 4.66
CA ALA A 84 -7.83 -17.97 4.26
C ALA A 84 -8.91 -16.94 4.66
N VAL A 85 -8.63 -15.65 4.39
CA VAL A 85 -9.51 -14.52 4.70
C VAL A 85 -9.76 -13.66 3.46
N THR A 86 -10.72 -12.74 3.55
CA THR A 86 -10.81 -11.59 2.64
C THR A 86 -10.26 -10.36 3.33
N ILE A 87 -9.40 -9.61 2.65
CA ILE A 87 -8.96 -8.29 3.07
C ILE A 87 -9.77 -7.26 2.29
N ASN A 88 -10.55 -6.45 2.99
CA ASN A 88 -11.35 -5.40 2.38
C ASN A 88 -10.67 -4.05 2.64
N LEU A 89 -10.20 -3.42 1.58
CA LEU A 89 -9.64 -2.08 1.57
C LEU A 89 -10.76 -1.04 1.66
N ASP A 90 -10.47 0.08 2.30
CA ASP A 90 -11.36 1.24 2.43
C ASP A 90 -10.86 2.36 1.51
N SER A 91 -11.64 2.70 0.48
CA SER A 91 -11.27 3.74 -0.47
C SER A 91 -11.19 5.12 0.16
N ALA A 92 -11.99 5.41 1.18
CA ALA A 92 -11.93 6.70 1.86
C ALA A 92 -10.62 6.86 2.67
N ALA A 93 -10.13 5.77 3.25
CA ALA A 93 -8.85 5.76 3.98
C ALA A 93 -7.63 5.77 3.06
N LEU A 94 -7.78 5.24 1.84
CA LEU A 94 -6.74 5.19 0.80
C LEU A 94 -6.84 6.33 -0.22
N GLN A 95 -7.72 7.31 0.01
CA GLN A 95 -7.93 8.42 -0.92
C GLN A 95 -6.60 9.03 -1.37
N PRO A 96 -6.32 9.09 -2.70
CA PRO A 96 -5.13 9.76 -3.20
C PRO A 96 -5.06 11.21 -2.68
N ASP A 97 -3.93 11.61 -2.15
CA ASP A 97 -3.72 13.01 -1.78
C ASP A 97 -3.53 13.90 -3.02
N ASP A 98 -3.64 15.22 -2.81
CA ASP A 98 -3.57 16.20 -3.91
C ASP A 98 -2.26 16.09 -4.71
N LEU A 99 -1.15 15.76 -4.06
CA LEU A 99 0.15 15.64 -4.73
C LEU A 99 0.19 14.41 -5.63
N LEU A 100 -0.39 13.28 -5.18
CA LEU A 100 -0.49 12.06 -5.98
C LEU A 100 -1.43 12.24 -7.18
N VAL A 101 -2.54 12.95 -7.00
CA VAL A 101 -3.45 13.31 -8.10
C VAL A 101 -2.74 14.16 -9.14
N GLN A 102 -2.03 15.22 -8.73
CA GLN A 102 -1.27 16.08 -9.64
C GLN A 102 -0.17 15.30 -10.40
N ALA A 103 0.55 14.42 -9.72
CA ALA A 103 1.54 13.57 -10.37
C ALA A 103 0.90 12.66 -11.43
N ALA A 104 -0.23 12.05 -11.11
CA ALA A 104 -0.98 11.19 -12.02
C ALA A 104 -1.46 11.96 -13.27
N GLU A 105 -2.04 13.15 -13.08
CA GLU A 105 -2.45 14.06 -14.18
C GLU A 105 -1.27 14.39 -15.09
N LEU A 106 -0.12 14.75 -14.50
CA LEU A 106 1.08 15.10 -15.27
C LEU A 106 1.58 13.95 -16.14
N VAL A 107 1.48 12.71 -15.66
CA VAL A 107 1.93 11.54 -16.43
C VAL A 107 0.85 10.92 -17.29
N GLY A 108 -0.42 11.31 -17.10
CA GLY A 108 -1.58 10.76 -17.82
C GLY A 108 -2.00 9.38 -17.29
N ALA A 109 -1.91 9.16 -15.98
CA ALA A 109 -2.28 7.92 -15.29
C ALA A 109 -3.45 8.13 -14.33
N ASP A 110 -4.02 7.03 -13.83
CA ASP A 110 -4.99 7.05 -12.74
C ASP A 110 -4.21 6.96 -11.40
N PRO A 111 -4.41 7.89 -10.44
CA PRO A 111 -3.74 7.83 -9.15
C PRO A 111 -4.03 6.54 -8.36
N TRP A 112 -5.18 5.91 -8.59
CA TRP A 112 -5.53 4.62 -7.99
C TRP A 112 -4.66 3.46 -8.48
N GLU A 113 -4.14 3.54 -9.71
CA GLU A 113 -3.18 2.57 -10.23
C GLU A 113 -1.89 2.58 -9.40
N PHE A 114 -1.39 3.77 -9.04
CA PHE A 114 -0.22 3.91 -8.17
C PHE A 114 -0.46 3.32 -6.77
N ILE A 115 -1.65 3.52 -6.20
CA ILE A 115 -2.00 3.02 -4.86
C ILE A 115 -2.18 1.50 -4.87
N LEU A 116 -2.92 0.96 -5.82
CA LEU A 116 -3.36 -0.44 -5.79
C LEU A 116 -2.33 -1.41 -6.38
N SER A 117 -1.61 -0.98 -7.41
CA SER A 117 -0.66 -1.81 -8.16
C SER A 117 0.79 -1.32 -8.10
N GLY A 118 1.02 -0.10 -7.59
CA GLY A 118 2.36 0.43 -7.43
C GLY A 118 3.16 -0.34 -6.38
N GLY A 119 4.39 -0.70 -6.71
CA GLY A 119 5.31 -1.35 -5.77
C GLY A 119 6.43 -0.44 -5.30
N GLU A 120 7.40 -1.03 -4.61
CA GLU A 120 8.62 -0.38 -4.12
C GLU A 120 8.37 0.74 -3.07
N ASP A 121 7.17 0.84 -2.49
CA ASP A 121 6.90 1.79 -1.39
C ASP A 121 7.53 1.34 -0.07
N HIS A 122 7.69 0.02 0.12
CA HIS A 122 8.21 -0.61 1.33
C HIS A 122 7.51 -0.13 2.61
N THR A 123 6.26 0.26 2.49
CA THR A 123 5.39 0.53 3.64
C THR A 123 5.10 -0.77 4.37
N LEU A 124 5.15 -0.74 5.69
CA LEU A 124 4.77 -1.92 6.47
C LEU A 124 3.26 -1.96 6.64
N ILE A 125 2.67 -3.09 6.28
CA ILE A 125 1.23 -3.35 6.38
C ILE A 125 1.00 -4.47 7.39
N GLY A 126 -0.03 -4.37 8.20
CA GLY A 126 -0.32 -5.38 9.19
C GLY A 126 -1.77 -5.47 9.60
N THR A 127 -2.12 -6.51 10.37
CA THR A 127 -3.48 -6.72 10.88
C THR A 127 -3.48 -6.80 12.40
N THR A 128 -4.48 -6.17 13.05
CA THR A 128 -4.55 -6.08 14.50
C THR A 128 -5.99 -6.03 15.01
N PHE A 129 -6.22 -6.53 16.24
CA PHE A 129 -7.44 -6.26 17.02
C PHE A 129 -7.32 -5.03 17.92
N SER A 130 -6.12 -4.49 18.05
CA SER A 130 -5.83 -3.30 18.85
C SER A 130 -5.96 -2.04 17.99
N PRO A 131 -6.03 -0.84 18.61
CA PRO A 131 -5.89 0.41 17.86
C PRO A 131 -4.60 0.44 17.02
N PRO A 132 -4.58 1.19 15.91
CA PRO A 132 -3.39 1.30 15.07
C PRO A 132 -2.15 1.69 15.89
N PRO A 133 -1.00 1.02 15.70
CA PRO A 133 0.25 1.41 16.35
C PRO A 133 0.67 2.83 15.95
N THR A 134 1.48 3.47 16.77
CA THR A 134 2.04 4.79 16.43
C THR A 134 2.72 4.78 15.06
N GLY A 135 2.34 5.70 14.18
CA GLY A 135 2.85 5.81 12.81
C GLY A 135 2.16 4.88 11.82
N PHE A 136 1.06 4.23 12.22
CA PHE A 136 0.18 3.47 11.35
C PHE A 136 -1.19 4.14 11.27
N VAL A 137 -1.84 3.98 10.12
CA VAL A 137 -3.22 4.37 9.89
C VAL A 137 -4.04 3.16 9.47
N GLU A 138 -5.33 3.18 9.76
CA GLU A 138 -6.27 2.19 9.29
C GLU A 138 -6.51 2.36 7.79
N ILE A 139 -6.46 1.26 7.02
CA ILE A 139 -6.69 1.27 5.58
C ILE A 139 -7.70 0.21 5.14
N GLY A 140 -8.31 -0.51 6.07
CA GLY A 140 -9.29 -1.54 5.76
C GLY A 140 -9.53 -2.52 6.90
N THR A 141 -10.17 -3.63 6.58
CA THR A 141 -10.57 -4.66 7.53
C THR A 141 -10.36 -6.06 7.00
N VAL A 142 -10.22 -7.03 7.92
CA VAL A 142 -10.17 -8.45 7.60
C VAL A 142 -11.54 -9.06 7.85
N VAL A 143 -12.12 -9.69 6.82
CA VAL A 143 -13.43 -10.33 6.91
C VAL A 143 -13.33 -11.83 6.62
N ARG A 144 -14.34 -12.58 7.09
CA ARG A 144 -14.43 -14.02 6.82
C ARG A 144 -14.56 -14.25 5.32
N HIS A 145 -13.86 -15.24 4.81
CA HIS A 145 -13.97 -15.67 3.43
C HIS A 145 -14.50 -17.10 3.35
N ASN A 146 -15.27 -17.42 2.28
CA ASN A 146 -15.85 -18.74 2.09
C ASN A 146 -15.04 -19.61 1.11
N SER A 147 -13.87 -19.13 0.62
CA SER A 147 -12.98 -19.82 -0.31
C SER A 147 -11.51 -19.38 -0.15
N MET A 148 -10.70 -19.41 -1.20
CA MET A 148 -9.22 -19.34 -1.15
C MET A 148 -8.60 -17.95 -1.01
N GLY A 149 -9.14 -17.07 -0.18
CA GLY A 149 -8.58 -15.73 0.05
C GLY A 149 -8.92 -14.73 -1.07
N ALA A 150 -9.15 -13.47 -0.71
CA ALA A 150 -9.43 -12.40 -1.67
C ALA A 150 -9.01 -11.03 -1.13
N VAL A 151 -8.86 -10.06 -2.03
CA VAL A 151 -8.76 -8.64 -1.73
C VAL A 151 -9.91 -7.92 -2.43
N THR A 152 -10.56 -7.02 -1.71
CA THR A 152 -11.64 -6.18 -2.23
C THR A 152 -11.37 -4.71 -1.88
N LEU A 153 -11.94 -3.80 -2.64
CA LEU A 153 -12.02 -2.37 -2.35
C LEU A 153 -13.50 -2.03 -2.19
N ASP A 154 -13.90 -1.59 -1.00
CA ASP A 154 -15.30 -1.33 -0.65
C ASP A 154 -16.24 -2.51 -0.99
N ARG A 155 -15.76 -3.73 -0.74
CA ARG A 155 -16.44 -5.01 -1.01
C ARG A 155 -16.65 -5.34 -2.50
N ALA A 156 -16.07 -4.58 -3.42
CA ALA A 156 -16.03 -4.86 -4.85
C ALA A 156 -14.63 -5.33 -5.30
N ALA A 157 -14.52 -5.87 -6.51
CA ALA A 157 -13.21 -6.19 -7.07
C ALA A 157 -12.41 -4.89 -7.28
N PRO A 158 -11.13 -4.85 -6.88
CA PRO A 158 -10.29 -3.70 -7.14
C PRO A 158 -10.11 -3.46 -8.65
N PRO A 159 -10.05 -2.21 -9.11
CA PRO A 159 -9.88 -1.91 -10.54
C PRO A 159 -8.48 -2.28 -11.05
N TYR A 160 -7.50 -2.34 -10.17
CA TYR A 160 -6.11 -2.69 -10.48
C TYR A 160 -5.67 -3.84 -9.57
N THR A 161 -5.20 -4.96 -10.18
CA THR A 161 -4.87 -6.20 -9.47
C THR A 161 -3.53 -6.80 -9.87
N TYR A 162 -2.85 -6.23 -10.87
CA TYR A 162 -1.53 -6.68 -11.29
C TYR A 162 -0.45 -6.21 -10.31
N GLY A 163 0.61 -6.98 -10.19
CA GLY A 163 1.75 -6.63 -9.38
C GLY A 163 2.76 -5.77 -10.15
N TRP A 164 3.65 -5.12 -9.40
CA TRP A 164 4.81 -4.42 -9.94
C TRP A 164 5.85 -5.44 -10.42
N GLU A 165 6.35 -5.25 -11.64
CA GLU A 165 7.47 -6.02 -12.16
C GLU A 165 8.73 -5.16 -12.08
N SER A 166 9.66 -5.55 -11.21
CA SER A 166 11.01 -4.94 -11.16
C SER A 166 11.80 -5.45 -12.36
N TYR A 167 12.31 -4.53 -13.17
CA TYR A 167 13.16 -4.84 -14.32
C TYR A 167 14.64 -4.85 -13.91
#